data_5a460913fbee841a4404a51d64eda260
#
_entry.id   5a460913fbee841a4404a51d64eda260
#
_cell.length_a   1.000
_cell.length_b   1.000
_cell.length_c   1.000
_cell.angle_alpha   90.00
_cell.angle_beta   90.00
_cell.angle_gamma   90.00
#
_symmetry.space_group_name_H-M   'P 1'
#
loop_
_entity.id
_entity.type
_entity.pdbx_description
1 polymer ?
#
loop_
_entity_poly.entity_id
_entity_poly.type
_entity_poly.pdbx_seq_one_letter_code
_entity_poly.pdbx_strand_id
1 'polypeptide(L)'
;MNATVVIPTYWAGDDARANAPGTYDHSTRLNADNPELDRCLASLEQVRDIPRIILLVVCPVSATADVSLRVHEIVDAHPTLKVTVVTNTQASRIADRVAQIAPKGSGECVSLRGYGAIRNMGLACAAVLGHDAVIFLDDDETVIDADFMKRATYALGQQTRQGLPILVKSGYFYDRAELF
;
A
#
# COMPACT_ATOMS: atom_id res chain seq x y z
N MET A 1 8.88 -9.05 -15.40
CA MET A 1 7.75 -8.30 -14.81
C MET A 1 8.32 -7.37 -13.76
N ASN A 2 8.06 -6.08 -13.88
CA ASN A 2 8.52 -5.05 -12.93
C ASN A 2 7.38 -4.78 -11.93
N ALA A 3 7.32 -5.57 -10.85
CA ALA A 3 6.29 -5.44 -9.83
C ALA A 3 6.67 -4.43 -8.75
N THR A 4 5.69 -3.88 -8.04
CA THR A 4 5.86 -3.05 -6.84
C THR A 4 4.94 -3.55 -5.72
N VAL A 5 5.30 -3.27 -4.47
CA VAL A 5 4.43 -3.47 -3.32
C VAL A 5 3.76 -2.13 -2.99
N VAL A 6 2.45 -2.14 -2.77
CA VAL A 6 1.69 -0.97 -2.34
C VAL A 6 1.11 -1.25 -0.98
N ILE A 7 1.43 -0.39 -0.02
CA ILE A 7 1.00 -0.51 1.37
C ILE A 7 0.18 0.74 1.71
N PRO A 8 -1.14 0.65 1.88
CA PRO A 8 -1.91 1.71 2.51
C PRO A 8 -1.68 1.66 4.02
N THR A 9 -1.36 2.79 4.64
CA THR A 9 -1.36 2.93 6.10
C THR A 9 -2.36 4.01 6.49
N TYR A 10 -3.23 3.69 7.44
CA TYR A 10 -4.29 4.61 7.87
C TYR A 10 -4.13 4.99 9.33
N TRP A 11 -4.01 6.30 9.58
CA TRP A 11 -4.03 6.85 10.93
C TRP A 11 -5.01 8.01 11.04
N ALA A 12 -5.98 7.86 11.91
CA ALA A 12 -6.99 8.88 12.19
C ALA A 12 -6.67 9.72 13.43
N GLY A 13 -5.54 9.50 14.07
CA GLY A 13 -5.17 10.04 15.38
C GLY A 13 -5.40 9.02 16.49
N ASP A 14 -4.99 9.38 17.71
CA ASP A 14 -5.10 8.50 18.88
C ASP A 14 -6.54 8.35 19.41
N ASP A 15 -7.51 9.05 18.81
CA ASP A 15 -8.91 8.97 19.19
C ASP A 15 -9.60 7.80 18.46
N ALA A 16 -9.97 6.76 19.23
CA ALA A 16 -10.65 5.56 18.75
C ALA A 16 -12.02 5.80 18.04
N ARG A 17 -12.50 7.04 18.01
CA ARG A 17 -13.74 7.45 17.32
C ARG A 17 -13.57 7.74 15.84
N ALA A 18 -12.39 7.56 15.30
CA ALA A 18 -12.02 7.97 13.95
C ALA A 18 -12.45 7.02 12.83
N ASN A 19 -13.17 5.95 13.13
CA ASN A 19 -13.81 5.10 12.12
C ASN A 19 -15.08 5.76 11.57
N ALA A 20 -14.93 6.93 10.95
CA ALA A 20 -16.06 7.55 10.24
C ALA A 20 -16.43 6.69 9.01
N PRO A 21 -17.73 6.53 8.69
CA PRO A 21 -18.15 5.84 7.48
C PRO A 21 -17.45 6.40 6.24
N GLY A 22 -16.82 5.53 5.44
CA GLY A 22 -16.10 5.90 4.21
C GLY A 22 -14.61 6.15 4.38
N THR A 23 -14.06 5.97 5.57
CA THR A 23 -12.61 5.87 5.81
C THR A 23 -12.13 4.42 5.65
N TYR A 24 -10.81 4.23 5.56
CA TYR A 24 -10.19 2.92 5.46
C TYR A 24 -10.47 2.08 6.73
N ASP A 25 -10.30 0.78 6.66
CA ASP A 25 -10.83 -0.28 7.53
C ASP A 25 -10.61 -0.04 9.03
N HIS A 26 -9.40 0.00 9.50
CA HIS A 26 -9.07 0.35 10.89
C HIS A 26 -7.85 1.29 10.93
N SER A 27 -7.79 2.09 11.99
CA SER A 27 -6.68 3.01 12.18
C SER A 27 -5.53 2.32 12.89
N THR A 28 -4.37 2.30 12.25
CA THR A 28 -3.13 1.83 12.87
C THR A 28 -2.56 2.90 13.80
N ARG A 29 -2.00 2.48 14.94
CA ARG A 29 -1.40 3.40 15.91
C ARG A 29 0.07 3.64 15.57
N LEU A 30 0.36 4.64 14.75
CA LEU A 30 1.73 4.98 14.37
C LEU A 30 2.61 5.44 15.56
N ASN A 31 2.00 5.92 16.65
CA ASN A 31 2.69 6.36 17.87
C ASN A 31 2.87 5.25 18.93
N ALA A 32 2.44 4.02 18.65
CA ALA A 32 2.72 2.89 19.54
C ALA A 32 4.23 2.59 19.61
N ASP A 33 4.65 1.92 20.71
CA ASP A 33 6.06 1.49 20.86
C ASP A 33 6.52 0.52 19.78
N ASN A 34 5.59 -0.23 19.18
CA ASN A 34 5.84 -1.16 18.09
C ASN A 34 4.72 -1.04 17.05
N PRO A 35 4.75 -0.02 16.18
CA PRO A 35 3.70 0.21 15.19
C PRO A 35 3.55 -0.96 14.22
N GLU A 36 2.35 -1.19 13.74
CA GLU A 36 2.07 -2.25 12.74
C GLU A 36 2.86 -2.01 11.47
N LEU A 37 2.90 -0.79 10.97
CA LEU A 37 3.70 -0.40 9.82
C LEU A 37 5.20 -0.74 9.98
N ASP A 38 5.78 -0.51 11.17
CA ASP A 38 7.18 -0.83 11.46
C ASP A 38 7.44 -2.34 11.34
N ARG A 39 6.55 -3.17 11.92
CA ARG A 39 6.63 -4.63 11.81
C ARG A 39 6.45 -5.13 10.38
N CYS A 40 5.53 -4.51 9.63
CA CYS A 40 5.32 -4.81 8.21
C CYS A 40 6.60 -4.55 7.42
N LEU A 41 7.19 -3.36 7.54
CA LEU A 41 8.44 -2.98 6.85
C LEU A 41 9.61 -3.89 7.28
N ALA A 42 9.78 -4.15 8.58
CA ALA A 42 10.81 -5.06 9.08
C ALA A 42 10.71 -6.47 8.47
N SER A 43 9.49 -6.96 8.26
CA SER A 43 9.26 -8.25 7.61
C SER A 43 9.68 -8.26 6.14
N LEU A 44 9.54 -7.12 5.45
CA LEU A 44 9.92 -6.97 4.04
C LEU A 44 11.43 -6.89 3.83
N GLU A 45 12.22 -6.49 4.82
CA GLU A 45 13.69 -6.50 4.73
C GLU A 45 14.27 -7.91 4.54
N GLN A 46 13.52 -8.93 4.92
CA GLN A 46 13.92 -10.34 4.75
C GLN A 46 13.55 -10.93 3.39
N VAL A 47 12.75 -10.20 2.60
CA VAL A 47 12.28 -10.65 1.30
C VAL A 47 13.35 -10.43 0.25
N ARG A 48 13.68 -11.48 -0.50
CA ARG A 48 14.62 -11.40 -1.61
C ARG A 48 14.06 -10.55 -2.75
N ASP A 49 14.93 -9.75 -3.35
CA ASP A 49 14.61 -8.93 -4.52
C ASP A 49 13.39 -8.01 -4.28
N ILE A 50 13.24 -7.49 -3.04
CA ILE A 50 12.16 -6.57 -2.72
C ILE A 50 12.24 -5.33 -3.63
N PRO A 51 11.19 -5.01 -4.37
CA PRO A 51 11.19 -3.85 -5.25
C PRO A 51 11.01 -2.56 -4.45
N ARG A 52 10.84 -1.44 -5.17
CA ARG A 52 10.35 -0.21 -4.56
C ARG A 52 8.97 -0.44 -3.94
N ILE A 53 8.78 0.06 -2.73
CA ILE A 53 7.51 0.06 -2.00
C ILE A 53 6.84 1.42 -2.21
N ILE A 54 5.55 1.43 -2.47
CA ILE A 54 4.72 2.63 -2.50
C ILE A 54 3.88 2.64 -1.23
N LEU A 55 4.16 3.56 -0.32
CA LEU A 55 3.44 3.70 0.93
C LEU A 55 2.41 4.83 0.80
N LEU A 56 1.13 4.48 0.86
CA LEU A 56 0.01 5.43 0.78
C LEU A 56 -0.40 5.86 2.19
N VAL A 57 -0.16 7.12 2.53
CA VAL A 57 -0.46 7.66 3.85
C VAL A 57 -1.87 8.23 3.88
N VAL A 58 -2.77 7.47 4.48
CA VAL A 58 -4.19 7.82 4.61
C VAL A 58 -4.42 8.45 5.98
N CYS A 59 -4.75 9.74 6.01
CA CYS A 59 -5.01 10.47 7.24
C CYS A 59 -5.92 11.69 6.98
N PRO A 60 -6.55 12.27 8.02
CA PRO A 60 -7.21 13.56 7.92
C PRO A 60 -6.24 14.64 7.40
N VAL A 61 -6.74 15.55 6.57
CA VAL A 61 -5.91 16.63 6.00
C VAL A 61 -5.22 17.46 7.08
N SER A 62 -5.92 17.72 8.20
CA SER A 62 -5.37 18.45 9.35
C SER A 62 -4.19 17.76 10.04
N ALA A 63 -4.08 16.44 9.94
CA ALA A 63 -3.03 15.64 10.56
C ALA A 63 -1.87 15.32 9.59
N THR A 64 -1.94 15.76 8.33
CA THR A 64 -0.99 15.34 7.29
C THR A 64 0.47 15.62 7.66
N ALA A 65 0.77 16.75 8.29
CA ALA A 65 2.15 17.11 8.65
C ALA A 65 2.72 16.17 9.71
N ASP A 66 1.99 15.95 10.80
CA ASP A 66 2.45 15.12 11.92
C ASP A 66 2.54 13.65 11.53
N VAL A 67 1.52 13.17 10.80
CA VAL A 67 1.51 11.79 10.27
C VAL A 67 2.64 11.57 9.28
N SER A 68 2.89 12.53 8.39
CA SER A 68 4.00 12.45 7.43
C SER A 68 5.35 12.38 8.13
N LEU A 69 5.56 13.20 9.17
CA LEU A 69 6.80 13.17 9.95
C LEU A 69 7.01 11.79 10.58
N ARG A 70 5.98 11.28 11.27
CA ARG A 70 6.06 9.98 11.94
C ARG A 70 6.29 8.82 10.97
N VAL A 71 5.62 8.84 9.81
CA VAL A 71 5.84 7.84 8.76
C VAL A 71 7.27 7.88 8.23
N HIS A 72 7.86 9.07 8.04
CA HIS A 72 9.25 9.17 7.60
C HIS A 72 10.22 8.63 8.66
N GLU A 73 9.98 8.89 9.96
CA GLU A 73 10.79 8.31 11.04
C GLU A 73 10.78 6.77 10.99
N ILE A 74 9.58 6.17 10.77
CA ILE A 74 9.45 4.71 10.65
C ILE A 74 10.19 4.22 9.39
N VAL A 75 10.00 4.87 8.25
CA VAL A 75 10.66 4.50 6.99
C VAL A 75 12.18 4.62 7.08
N ASP A 76 12.70 5.65 7.73
CA ASP A 76 14.14 5.90 7.90
C ASP A 76 14.80 4.86 8.81
N ALA A 77 14.02 4.17 9.67
CA ALA A 77 14.49 3.03 10.45
C ALA A 77 14.76 1.77 9.57
N HIS A 78 14.26 1.75 8.33
CA HIS A 78 14.42 0.65 7.37
C HIS A 78 15.22 1.07 6.12
N PRO A 79 16.50 1.45 6.25
CA PRO A 79 17.30 2.05 5.17
C PRO A 79 17.60 1.08 4.01
N THR A 80 17.39 -0.21 4.19
CA THR A 80 17.54 -1.23 3.14
C THR A 80 16.38 -1.23 2.16
N LEU A 81 15.22 -0.70 2.55
CA LEU A 81 14.02 -0.62 1.71
C LEU A 81 13.99 0.67 0.89
N LYS A 82 13.56 0.57 -0.35
CA LYS A 82 13.30 1.73 -1.22
C LYS A 82 11.84 2.12 -1.13
N VAL A 83 11.48 3.02 -0.21
CA VAL A 83 10.10 3.44 0.01
C VAL A 83 9.82 4.78 -0.67
N THR A 84 8.69 4.87 -1.36
CA THR A 84 8.12 6.13 -1.86
C THR A 84 6.87 6.44 -1.07
N VAL A 85 6.93 7.49 -0.26
CA VAL A 85 5.81 7.94 0.57
C VAL A 85 4.90 8.85 -0.27
N VAL A 86 3.60 8.54 -0.29
CA VAL A 86 2.56 9.30 -0.98
C VAL A 86 1.58 9.84 0.05
N THR A 87 1.63 11.13 0.29
CA THR A 87 0.72 11.86 1.18
C THR A 87 -0.42 12.53 0.39
N ASN A 88 -1.31 13.21 1.08
CA ASN A 88 -2.40 13.98 0.45
C ASN A 88 -1.89 14.95 -0.64
N THR A 89 -0.70 15.52 -0.48
CA THR A 89 -0.12 16.46 -1.44
C THR A 89 0.22 15.79 -2.78
N GLN A 90 0.91 14.65 -2.75
CA GLN A 90 1.23 13.90 -3.96
C GLN A 90 -0.02 13.29 -4.58
N ALA A 91 -0.92 12.76 -3.74
CA ALA A 91 -2.18 12.16 -4.19
C ALA A 91 -3.06 13.15 -4.95
N SER A 92 -3.22 14.39 -4.46
CA SER A 92 -3.97 15.43 -5.18
C SER A 92 -3.39 15.71 -6.57
N ARG A 93 -2.07 15.83 -6.69
CA ARG A 93 -1.41 16.06 -7.99
C ARG A 93 -1.63 14.91 -8.97
N ILE A 94 -1.64 13.67 -8.49
CA ILE A 94 -1.93 12.48 -9.31
C ILE A 94 -3.39 12.49 -9.74
N ALA A 95 -4.33 12.74 -8.82
CA ALA A 95 -5.75 12.84 -9.12
C ALA A 95 -6.06 13.92 -10.16
N ASP A 96 -5.47 15.11 -10.02
CA ASP A 96 -5.58 16.21 -10.98
C ASP A 96 -5.08 15.81 -12.37
N ARG A 97 -3.96 15.08 -12.42
CA ARG A 97 -3.42 14.58 -13.69
C ARG A 97 -4.33 13.54 -14.33
N VAL A 98 -4.87 12.61 -13.54
CA VAL A 98 -5.85 11.63 -14.01
C VAL A 98 -7.10 12.33 -14.55
N ALA A 99 -7.61 13.34 -13.84
CA ALA A 99 -8.78 14.11 -14.28
C ALA A 99 -8.56 14.82 -15.65
N GLN A 100 -7.31 15.19 -15.97
CA GLN A 100 -6.97 15.83 -17.25
C GLN A 100 -6.88 14.87 -18.44
N ILE A 101 -6.45 13.62 -18.21
CA ILE A 101 -6.10 12.67 -19.31
C ILE A 101 -7.09 11.52 -19.45
N ALA A 102 -7.93 11.28 -18.45
CA ALA A 102 -8.89 10.19 -18.41
C ALA A 102 -10.35 10.71 -18.60
N PRO A 103 -11.34 9.83 -18.81
CA PRO A 103 -12.73 10.23 -18.91
C PRO A 103 -13.20 11.07 -17.72
N LYS A 104 -14.20 11.94 -17.95
CA LYS A 104 -14.76 12.79 -16.91
C LYS A 104 -15.18 11.97 -15.68
N GLY A 105 -14.79 12.44 -14.49
CA GLY A 105 -15.04 11.78 -13.21
C GLY A 105 -13.95 10.78 -12.77
N SER A 106 -13.00 10.41 -13.64
CA SER A 106 -11.94 9.45 -13.26
C SER A 106 -11.04 9.94 -12.13
N GLY A 107 -10.81 11.26 -12.03
CA GLY A 107 -10.01 11.84 -10.94
C GLY A 107 -10.62 11.60 -9.56
N GLU A 108 -11.95 11.53 -9.47
CA GLU A 108 -12.67 11.25 -8.21
C GLU A 108 -12.47 9.82 -7.72
N CYS A 109 -12.19 8.89 -8.65
CA CYS A 109 -11.91 7.49 -8.36
C CYS A 109 -10.48 7.24 -7.87
N VAL A 110 -9.61 8.26 -7.88
CA VAL A 110 -8.20 8.15 -7.49
C VAL A 110 -7.93 9.13 -6.36
N SER A 111 -7.98 8.65 -5.13
CA SER A 111 -7.79 9.49 -3.94
C SER A 111 -7.32 8.66 -2.75
N LEU A 112 -6.93 9.33 -1.65
CA LEU A 112 -6.67 8.69 -0.37
C LEU A 112 -7.93 8.69 0.53
N ARG A 113 -9.12 8.48 -0.06
CA ARG A 113 -10.40 8.43 0.65
C ARG A 113 -11.25 7.29 0.13
N GLY A 114 -11.70 6.43 1.05
CA GLY A 114 -12.50 5.27 0.72
C GLY A 114 -11.69 4.14 0.06
N TYR A 115 -12.04 2.92 0.39
CA TYR A 115 -11.26 1.71 0.11
C TYR A 115 -10.87 1.57 -1.39
N GLY A 116 -11.84 1.67 -2.29
CA GLY A 116 -11.59 1.49 -3.73
C GLY A 116 -10.71 2.59 -4.34
N ALA A 117 -10.90 3.85 -3.91
CA ALA A 117 -10.11 4.97 -4.44
C ALA A 117 -8.66 4.94 -3.96
N ILE A 118 -8.39 4.43 -2.74
CA ILE A 118 -7.04 4.21 -2.21
C ILE A 118 -6.32 3.12 -3.03
N ARG A 119 -6.99 2.01 -3.35
CA ARG A 119 -6.43 0.96 -4.22
C ARG A 119 -6.16 1.51 -5.63
N ASN A 120 -7.06 2.30 -6.20
CA ASN A 120 -6.85 2.98 -7.48
C ASN A 120 -5.68 3.97 -7.43
N MET A 121 -5.49 4.70 -6.33
CA MET A 121 -4.31 5.55 -6.13
C MET A 121 -3.02 4.73 -6.19
N GLY A 122 -2.97 3.58 -5.55
CA GLY A 122 -1.83 2.66 -5.61
C GLY A 122 -1.52 2.22 -7.05
N LEU A 123 -2.54 1.83 -7.81
CA LEU A 123 -2.40 1.47 -9.23
C LEU A 123 -1.88 2.66 -10.06
N ALA A 124 -2.43 3.87 -9.84
CA ALA A 124 -1.98 5.07 -10.54
C ALA A 124 -0.51 5.42 -10.22
N CYS A 125 -0.12 5.35 -8.94
CA CYS A 125 1.28 5.55 -8.53
C CYS A 125 2.22 4.54 -9.19
N ALA A 126 1.85 3.26 -9.18
CA ALA A 126 2.63 2.20 -9.81
C ALA A 126 2.80 2.44 -11.32
N ALA A 127 1.73 2.81 -12.02
CA ALA A 127 1.77 3.13 -13.44
C ALA A 127 2.69 4.33 -13.74
N VAL A 128 2.62 5.41 -12.94
CA VAL A 128 3.50 6.59 -13.07
C VAL A 128 4.97 6.22 -12.88
N LEU A 129 5.25 5.27 -11.98
CA LEU A 129 6.62 4.80 -11.71
C LEU A 129 7.09 3.70 -12.67
N GLY A 130 6.26 3.31 -13.67
CA GLY A 130 6.62 2.35 -14.70
C GLY A 130 6.60 0.89 -14.25
N HIS A 131 5.74 0.55 -13.28
CA HIS A 131 5.56 -0.82 -12.83
C HIS A 131 4.46 -1.54 -13.63
N ASP A 132 4.66 -2.83 -13.90
CA ASP A 132 3.75 -3.69 -14.68
C ASP A 132 2.72 -4.40 -13.80
N ALA A 133 3.03 -4.56 -12.52
CA ALA A 133 2.21 -5.29 -11.56
C ALA A 133 2.28 -4.65 -10.17
N VAL A 134 1.20 -4.81 -9.42
CA VAL A 134 1.06 -4.32 -8.04
C VAL A 134 0.73 -5.49 -7.13
N ILE A 135 1.42 -5.56 -6.00
CA ILE A 135 1.09 -6.42 -4.87
C ILE A 135 0.57 -5.51 -3.76
N PHE A 136 -0.69 -5.63 -3.40
CA PHE A 136 -1.23 -4.96 -2.23
C PHE A 136 -0.94 -5.78 -0.98
N LEU A 137 -0.42 -5.11 0.04
CA LEU A 137 -0.17 -5.65 1.37
C LEU A 137 -0.74 -4.63 2.37
N ASP A 138 -1.45 -5.09 3.38
CA ASP A 138 -1.95 -4.21 4.42
C ASP A 138 -0.85 -3.96 5.48
N ASP A 139 -0.88 -2.82 6.14
CA ASP A 139 0.22 -2.38 7.02
C ASP A 139 0.30 -3.14 8.35
N ASP A 140 -0.68 -3.96 8.67
CA ASP A 140 -0.72 -4.90 9.80
C ASP A 140 -0.28 -6.32 9.43
N GLU A 141 -0.07 -6.59 8.13
CA GLU A 141 0.41 -7.89 7.65
C GLU A 141 1.95 -7.98 7.71
N THR A 142 2.46 -9.19 8.00
CA THR A 142 3.90 -9.49 7.98
C THR A 142 4.21 -10.61 7.00
N VAL A 143 5.28 -10.44 6.24
CA VAL A 143 5.74 -11.44 5.27
C VAL A 143 6.77 -12.35 5.92
N ILE A 144 6.47 -13.65 5.98
CA ILE A 144 7.37 -14.67 6.56
C ILE A 144 8.21 -15.43 5.52
N ASP A 145 7.90 -15.27 4.24
CA ASP A 145 8.53 -16.01 3.15
C ASP A 145 9.53 -15.14 2.39
N ALA A 146 10.80 -15.50 2.45
CA ALA A 146 11.85 -14.80 1.71
C ALA A 146 11.65 -14.83 0.18
N ASP A 147 10.91 -15.80 -0.37
CA ASP A 147 10.56 -15.90 -1.79
C ASP A 147 9.20 -15.23 -2.13
N PHE A 148 8.67 -14.40 -1.24
CA PHE A 148 7.36 -13.76 -1.39
C PHE A 148 7.15 -13.14 -2.78
N MET A 149 8.07 -12.31 -3.26
CA MET A 149 7.95 -11.65 -4.57
C MET A 149 7.81 -12.65 -5.71
N LYS A 150 8.64 -13.71 -5.70
CA LYS A 150 8.60 -14.77 -6.71
C LYS A 150 7.27 -15.51 -6.71
N ARG A 151 6.71 -15.80 -5.52
CA ARG A 151 5.43 -16.50 -5.39
C ARG A 151 4.25 -15.60 -5.74
N ALA A 152 4.26 -14.34 -5.29
CA ALA A 152 3.21 -13.38 -5.56
C ALA A 152 3.07 -13.10 -7.06
N THR A 153 4.18 -13.00 -7.79
CA THR A 153 4.18 -12.72 -9.24
C THR A 153 4.13 -13.97 -10.13
N TYR A 154 4.20 -15.17 -9.55
CA TYR A 154 4.18 -16.41 -10.32
C TYR A 154 2.93 -16.51 -11.21
N ALA A 155 3.15 -16.80 -12.50
CA ALA A 155 2.12 -16.93 -13.54
C ALA A 155 1.29 -15.67 -13.86
N LEU A 156 1.50 -14.51 -13.20
CA LEU A 156 0.86 -13.27 -13.63
C LEU A 156 1.24 -12.94 -15.08
N GLY A 157 0.26 -12.51 -15.87
CA GLY A 157 0.42 -12.20 -17.30
C GLY A 157 0.51 -13.42 -18.19
N GLN A 158 0.49 -14.64 -17.66
CA GLN A 158 0.40 -15.88 -18.43
C GLN A 158 -1.07 -16.27 -18.70
N GLN A 159 -1.26 -17.37 -19.42
CA GLN A 159 -2.58 -17.93 -19.68
C GLN A 159 -2.78 -19.25 -18.93
N THR A 160 -3.99 -19.49 -18.51
CA THR A 160 -4.43 -20.82 -18.04
C THR A 160 -4.39 -21.85 -19.18
N ARG A 161 -4.55 -23.13 -18.85
CA ARG A 161 -4.69 -24.21 -19.87
C ARG A 161 -5.87 -23.99 -20.83
N GLN A 162 -6.87 -23.21 -20.42
CA GLN A 162 -8.02 -22.85 -21.25
C GLN A 162 -7.83 -21.54 -22.04
N GLY A 163 -6.63 -20.95 -22.02
CA GLY A 163 -6.30 -19.70 -22.74
C GLY A 163 -6.80 -18.43 -22.04
N LEU A 164 -7.26 -18.50 -20.79
CA LEU A 164 -7.69 -17.31 -20.05
C LEU A 164 -6.48 -16.61 -19.45
N PRO A 165 -6.36 -15.27 -19.55
CA PRO A 165 -5.25 -14.53 -18.96
C PRO A 165 -5.33 -14.53 -17.43
N ILE A 166 -4.18 -14.71 -16.78
CA ILE A 166 -4.03 -14.62 -15.32
C ILE A 166 -3.63 -13.18 -14.99
N LEU A 167 -4.62 -12.34 -14.68
CA LEU A 167 -4.43 -10.91 -14.43
C LEU A 167 -4.39 -10.56 -12.95
N VAL A 168 -4.97 -11.41 -12.09
CA VAL A 168 -5.08 -11.19 -10.63
C VAL A 168 -4.83 -12.49 -9.89
N LYS A 169 -4.22 -12.38 -8.72
CA LYS A 169 -4.05 -13.47 -7.75
C LYS A 169 -4.36 -12.93 -6.36
N SER A 170 -4.85 -13.79 -5.48
CA SER A 170 -4.88 -13.55 -4.05
C SER A 170 -3.89 -14.46 -3.32
N GLY A 171 -3.34 -13.98 -2.22
CA GLY A 171 -2.55 -14.76 -1.29
C GLY A 171 -3.41 -15.38 -0.19
N TYR A 172 -2.74 -16.12 0.70
CA TYR A 172 -3.29 -16.57 1.98
C TYR A 172 -2.60 -15.79 3.09
N PHE A 173 -3.36 -15.40 4.10
CA PHE A 173 -2.81 -14.97 5.38
C PHE A 173 -3.18 -16.02 6.44
N TYR A 174 -2.34 -16.13 7.46
CA TYR A 174 -2.59 -16.94 8.64
C TYR A 174 -2.73 -16.03 9.84
N ASP A 175 -3.73 -16.23 10.65
CA ASP A 175 -3.77 -15.61 11.97
C ASP A 175 -2.63 -16.21 12.82
N ARG A 176 -1.97 -15.38 13.63
CA ARG A 176 -0.89 -15.82 14.53
C ARG A 176 -1.31 -16.95 15.45
N ALA A 177 -2.60 -17.02 15.80
CA ALA A 177 -3.18 -18.09 16.61
C ALA A 177 -3.22 -19.47 15.91
N GLU A 178 -3.10 -19.51 14.57
CA GLU A 178 -3.16 -20.76 13.77
C GLU A 178 -1.78 -21.36 13.48
N LEU A 179 -0.70 -20.67 13.87
CA LEU A 179 0.69 -21.11 13.60
C LEU A 179 1.30 -21.97 14.72
N PHE A 180 0.52 -22.31 15.79
CA PHE A 180 0.99 -23.09 16.93
C PHE A 180 0.02 -24.21 17.29
#